data_1b0fe38ac77fb051c57cfb33579dd94f
#
_entry.id   1b0fe38ac77fb051c57cfb33579dd94f
#
_cell.length_a   1.000
_cell.length_b   1.000
_cell.length_c   1.000
_cell.angle_alpha   90.00
_cell.angle_beta   90.00
_cell.angle_gamma   90.00
#
_symmetry.space_group_name_H-M   'P 1'
#
loop_
_entity.id
_entity.type
_entity.pdbx_description
1 polymer ?
#
loop_
_entity_poly.entity_id
_entity_poly.type
_entity_poly.pdbx_seq_one_letter_code
_entity_poly.pdbx_strand_id
1 'polypeptide(L)'
;MRRIATDFVKIKDLNDTDKGRISSIGIDVSIFNDCYILPGFTDVHVHLREPGFLYKETMKTGTAAAAAGGFTDIMSMPNLDPCPDSMPKLKVQLDAIEKDALVNVYPYGSITVNEAGEEMAKLEEIADKVIAFTDDGKGVASQDMMLEAMQRARVLNKLIVAHCEDESYPKEAPEAEYKQLERDLELVRKTGCSYHVCHISTKESVKLVREAKEEGLDVTCETAPHYLTISNDEIEDHGRFKMNPPIKTAEDKEILIEAIKDGTIDMIATDHAPHSAEEKSKGFAGSAFGITGMETAFPVLYKELVVKDIISLEKLVEMLYEGPRKRFGLDMCTLEEELAKENPTFALWNLDAEYKIDPDKFVTMGKSTPFEGWDVQGRCVATVINGRLIQEYRDERHQIYDNK
;
A
#
# COMPACT_ATOMS: atom_id res chain seq x y z
N MET A 1 -25.53 10.16 -6.48
CA MET A 1 -24.06 10.22 -6.49
C MET A 1 -23.60 9.54 -7.76
N ARG A 2 -22.84 10.19 -8.65
CA ARG A 2 -22.15 9.51 -9.75
C ARG A 2 -21.17 8.53 -9.12
N ARG A 3 -21.17 7.26 -9.55
CA ARG A 3 -20.06 6.33 -9.25
C ARG A 3 -18.81 6.94 -9.87
N ILE A 4 -17.80 7.19 -9.06
CA ILE A 4 -16.51 7.70 -9.48
C ILE A 4 -15.65 6.46 -9.73
N ALA A 5 -15.12 6.34 -10.94
CA ALA A 5 -13.87 5.67 -11.34
C ALA A 5 -13.63 4.16 -11.09
N THR A 6 -14.64 3.30 -11.01
CA THR A 6 -14.41 1.85 -11.11
C THR A 6 -14.50 1.31 -12.54
N ASP A 7 -14.49 2.20 -13.53
CA ASP A 7 -14.59 1.82 -14.93
C ASP A 7 -13.22 1.34 -15.44
N PHE A 8 -13.24 0.25 -16.17
CA PHE A 8 -12.10 -0.26 -16.94
C PHE A 8 -12.57 -0.52 -18.36
N VAL A 9 -11.67 -0.36 -19.34
CA VAL A 9 -12.00 -0.49 -20.76
C VAL A 9 -10.89 -1.23 -21.49
N LYS A 10 -11.25 -2.10 -22.42
CA LYS A 10 -10.26 -2.71 -23.32
C LYS A 10 -9.76 -1.69 -24.35
N ILE A 11 -8.48 -1.75 -24.67
CA ILE A 11 -7.90 -0.86 -25.69
C ILE A 11 -8.66 -0.95 -27.03
N LYS A 12 -9.06 -2.14 -27.44
CA LYS A 12 -9.82 -2.32 -28.69
C LYS A 12 -11.16 -1.57 -28.73
N ASP A 13 -11.79 -1.36 -27.57
CA ASP A 13 -13.09 -0.72 -27.43
C ASP A 13 -13.01 0.82 -27.33
N LEU A 14 -11.80 1.38 -27.23
CA LEU A 14 -11.56 2.81 -27.27
C LEU A 14 -11.88 3.41 -28.65
N ASN A 15 -12.25 4.69 -28.67
CA ASN A 15 -12.35 5.47 -29.90
C ASN A 15 -10.96 5.78 -30.50
N ASP A 16 -10.93 6.20 -31.76
CA ASP A 16 -9.64 6.44 -32.47
C ASP A 16 -8.84 7.61 -31.87
N THR A 17 -9.52 8.57 -31.25
CA THR A 17 -8.84 9.72 -30.58
C THR A 17 -8.06 9.25 -29.36
N ASP A 18 -8.64 8.43 -28.51
CA ASP A 18 -7.99 7.91 -27.30
C ASP A 18 -6.88 6.92 -27.66
N LYS A 19 -7.11 6.03 -28.66
CA LYS A 19 -6.05 5.19 -29.23
C LYS A 19 -4.87 6.00 -29.73
N GLY A 20 -5.14 7.11 -30.44
CA GLY A 20 -4.11 8.02 -30.92
C GLY A 20 -3.30 8.66 -29.80
N ARG A 21 -3.96 9.09 -28.70
CA ARG A 21 -3.27 9.63 -27.52
C ARG A 21 -2.37 8.59 -26.86
N ILE A 22 -2.88 7.38 -26.63
CA ILE A 22 -2.08 6.28 -26.05
C ILE A 22 -0.88 5.95 -26.92
N SER A 23 -1.07 5.91 -28.23
CA SER A 23 0.05 5.69 -29.17
C SER A 23 1.09 6.82 -29.12
N SER A 24 0.68 8.06 -28.90
CA SER A 24 1.60 9.20 -28.79
C SER A 24 2.50 9.17 -27.56
N ILE A 25 2.10 8.42 -26.54
CA ILE A 25 2.90 8.17 -25.31
C ILE A 25 3.99 7.10 -25.56
N GLY A 26 3.96 6.42 -26.71
CA GLY A 26 4.92 5.36 -27.06
C GLY A 26 4.39 3.94 -26.88
N ILE A 27 3.10 3.78 -26.54
CA ILE A 27 2.46 2.47 -26.40
C ILE A 27 1.92 2.01 -27.74
N ASP A 28 2.35 0.83 -28.20
CA ASP A 28 1.79 0.19 -29.40
C ASP A 28 0.44 -0.45 -29.07
N VAL A 29 -0.64 0.32 -29.34
CA VAL A 29 -2.01 -0.14 -29.08
C VAL A 29 -2.39 -1.42 -29.86
N SER A 30 -1.67 -1.77 -30.95
CA SER A 30 -1.95 -2.97 -31.72
C SER A 30 -1.49 -4.24 -30.98
N ILE A 31 -0.43 -4.15 -30.19
CA ILE A 31 0.10 -5.24 -29.37
C ILE A 31 -0.81 -5.47 -28.13
N PHE A 32 -1.36 -4.39 -27.56
CA PHE A 32 -2.13 -4.43 -26.33
C PHE A 32 -3.64 -4.39 -26.51
N ASN A 33 -4.16 -4.74 -27.69
CA ASN A 33 -5.58 -4.64 -28.06
C ASN A 33 -6.55 -5.29 -27.06
N ASP A 34 -6.18 -6.43 -26.49
CA ASP A 34 -7.01 -7.16 -25.53
C ASP A 34 -6.72 -6.81 -24.07
N CYS A 35 -5.74 -5.91 -23.82
CA CYS A 35 -5.45 -5.42 -22.49
C CYS A 35 -6.51 -4.41 -22.03
N TYR A 36 -6.70 -4.35 -20.72
CA TYR A 36 -7.56 -3.40 -20.03
C TYR A 36 -6.76 -2.21 -19.55
N ILE A 37 -7.34 -1.03 -19.67
CA ILE A 37 -6.90 0.17 -18.97
C ILE A 37 -7.62 0.20 -17.63
N LEU A 38 -6.86 0.30 -16.56
CA LEU A 38 -7.34 0.55 -15.21
C LEU A 38 -6.76 1.87 -14.72
N PRO A 39 -7.40 2.55 -13.73
CA PRO A 39 -6.76 3.68 -13.07
C PRO A 39 -5.44 3.23 -12.43
N GLY A 40 -4.49 4.14 -12.31
CA GLY A 40 -3.25 3.87 -11.58
C GLY A 40 -3.53 3.67 -10.10
N PHE A 41 -3.07 2.57 -9.52
CA PHE A 41 -3.34 2.22 -8.13
C PHE A 41 -2.61 3.12 -7.14
N THR A 42 -3.12 3.18 -5.92
CA THR A 42 -2.55 3.92 -4.79
C THR A 42 -2.27 2.94 -3.65
N ASP A 43 -1.01 2.88 -3.20
CA ASP A 43 -0.61 2.07 -2.04
C ASP A 43 -0.28 2.99 -0.87
N VAL A 44 -1.04 2.87 0.20
CA VAL A 44 -0.90 3.76 1.36
C VAL A 44 0.12 3.27 2.39
N HIS A 45 0.78 2.12 2.15
CA HIS A 45 1.68 1.51 3.12
C HIS A 45 2.87 0.83 2.45
N VAL A 46 3.98 1.57 2.28
CA VAL A 46 5.21 1.04 1.69
C VAL A 46 6.46 1.52 2.43
N HIS A 47 7.51 0.69 2.45
CA HIS A 47 8.80 0.98 3.04
C HIS A 47 9.87 1.11 1.97
N LEU A 48 10.20 2.33 1.55
CA LEU A 48 11.18 2.58 0.50
C LEU A 48 12.64 2.51 0.96
N ARG A 49 12.88 2.40 2.28
CA ARG A 49 14.19 2.19 2.89
C ARG A 49 15.23 3.30 2.67
N GLU A 50 15.00 4.24 1.79
CA GLU A 50 15.86 5.41 1.55
C GLU A 50 15.19 6.68 2.11
N PRO A 51 15.94 7.44 2.92
CA PRO A 51 17.36 7.33 3.29
C PRO A 51 17.65 6.25 4.36
N GLY A 52 18.93 5.87 4.47
CA GLY A 52 19.51 5.09 5.57
C GLY A 52 19.72 3.61 5.28
N PHE A 53 18.83 2.95 4.53
CA PHE A 53 18.87 1.49 4.33
C PHE A 53 18.91 1.09 2.85
N LEU A 54 19.71 1.81 2.05
CA LEU A 54 19.80 1.62 0.59
C LEU A 54 20.21 0.21 0.16
N TYR A 55 20.79 -0.58 1.06
CA TYR A 55 21.14 -1.97 0.78
C TYR A 55 19.91 -2.91 0.75
N LYS A 56 18.74 -2.45 1.26
CA LYS A 56 17.47 -3.17 1.21
C LYS A 56 16.62 -2.75 0.02
N GLU A 57 16.54 -1.43 -0.20
CA GLU A 57 15.78 -0.82 -1.29
C GLU A 57 16.26 0.62 -1.49
N THR A 58 16.12 1.15 -2.72
CA THR A 58 16.35 2.55 -3.03
C THR A 58 15.04 3.21 -3.48
N MET A 59 14.99 4.53 -3.43
CA MET A 59 13.86 5.30 -3.97
C MET A 59 13.56 4.90 -5.42
N LYS A 60 14.60 4.75 -6.23
CA LYS A 60 14.46 4.39 -7.65
C LYS A 60 13.91 2.98 -7.84
N THR A 61 14.45 1.98 -7.15
CA THR A 61 14.03 0.58 -7.32
C THR A 61 12.67 0.29 -6.72
N GLY A 62 12.36 0.86 -5.56
CA GLY A 62 11.03 0.72 -4.94
C GLY A 62 9.93 1.40 -5.75
N THR A 63 10.19 2.61 -6.29
CA THR A 63 9.21 3.29 -7.17
C THR A 63 9.09 2.64 -8.54
N ALA A 64 10.15 1.99 -9.05
CA ALA A 64 10.07 1.16 -10.24
C ALA A 64 9.24 -0.11 -10.00
N ALA A 65 9.36 -0.73 -8.83
CA ALA A 65 8.53 -1.88 -8.44
C ALA A 65 7.05 -1.47 -8.28
N ALA A 66 6.77 -0.29 -7.73
CA ALA A 66 5.42 0.27 -7.72
C ALA A 66 4.83 0.37 -9.13
N ALA A 67 5.57 0.97 -10.06
CA ALA A 67 5.15 1.06 -11.46
C ALA A 67 4.95 -0.33 -12.08
N ALA A 68 5.83 -1.31 -11.81
CA ALA A 68 5.68 -2.68 -12.29
C ALA A 68 4.42 -3.37 -11.74
N GLY A 69 3.98 -2.99 -10.54
CA GLY A 69 2.72 -3.42 -9.93
C GLY A 69 1.48 -2.58 -10.31
N GLY A 70 1.62 -1.59 -11.22
CA GLY A 70 0.51 -0.72 -11.64
C GLY A 70 0.17 0.40 -10.66
N PHE A 71 1.01 0.64 -9.64
CA PHE A 71 0.84 1.72 -8.68
C PHE A 71 1.46 3.01 -9.23
N THR A 72 0.69 4.09 -9.19
CA THR A 72 1.11 5.43 -9.63
C THR A 72 1.34 6.39 -8.48
N ASP A 73 0.79 6.05 -7.31
CA ASP A 73 0.85 6.84 -6.09
C ASP A 73 1.16 5.90 -4.92
N ILE A 74 2.15 6.24 -4.12
CA ILE A 74 2.54 5.44 -2.95
C ILE A 74 2.83 6.33 -1.74
N MET A 75 2.57 5.82 -0.54
CA MET A 75 2.82 6.54 0.70
C MET A 75 3.93 5.84 1.48
N SER A 76 5.02 6.57 1.73
CA SER A 76 6.25 6.02 2.30
C SER A 76 6.32 6.19 3.81
N MET A 77 6.43 5.06 4.54
CA MET A 77 6.56 5.00 5.99
C MET A 77 7.84 5.67 6.51
N PRO A 78 7.83 6.21 7.76
CA PRO A 78 8.90 7.05 8.30
C PRO A 78 10.05 6.30 8.95
N ASN A 79 10.04 4.97 8.99
CA ASN A 79 11.11 4.15 9.60
C ASN A 79 12.41 4.15 8.79
N LEU A 80 13.02 5.32 8.71
CA LEU A 80 14.19 5.69 7.93
C LEU A 80 15.33 6.22 8.82
N ASP A 81 16.51 6.40 8.25
CA ASP A 81 17.64 7.06 8.90
C ASP A 81 18.25 8.14 7.98
N PRO A 82 18.02 9.42 8.28
CA PRO A 82 17.28 9.96 9.43
C PRO A 82 15.77 9.76 9.32
N CYS A 83 15.12 9.51 10.48
CA CYS A 83 13.67 9.46 10.61
C CYS A 83 13.07 10.87 10.39
N PRO A 84 11.97 11.03 9.61
CA PRO A 84 11.39 12.33 9.28
C PRO A 84 10.54 12.94 10.42
N ASP A 85 11.16 13.21 11.56
CA ASP A 85 10.58 13.80 12.78
C ASP A 85 10.71 15.32 12.86
N SER A 86 11.41 15.94 11.91
CA SER A 86 11.68 17.37 11.83
C SER A 86 12.00 17.77 10.38
N MET A 87 11.84 19.05 10.04
CA MET A 87 12.04 19.53 8.67
C MET A 87 13.44 19.22 8.10
N PRO A 88 14.56 19.38 8.84
CA PRO A 88 15.89 19.03 8.31
C PRO A 88 16.03 17.55 7.96
N LYS A 89 15.44 16.65 8.76
CA LYS A 89 15.49 15.20 8.51
C LYS A 89 14.54 14.78 7.39
N LEU A 90 13.30 15.29 7.37
CA LEU A 90 12.35 15.06 6.29
C LEU A 90 12.90 15.55 4.95
N LYS A 91 13.64 16.66 4.94
CA LYS A 91 14.24 17.19 3.70
C LYS A 91 15.14 16.17 3.01
N VAL A 92 15.86 15.33 3.74
CA VAL A 92 16.71 14.28 3.13
C VAL A 92 15.86 13.30 2.32
N GLN A 93 14.71 12.89 2.83
CA GLN A 93 13.78 12.04 2.10
C GLN A 93 13.14 12.76 0.91
N LEU A 94 12.73 14.02 1.08
CA LEU A 94 12.15 14.81 0.00
C LEU A 94 13.13 15.01 -1.15
N ASP A 95 14.42 15.24 -0.86
CA ASP A 95 15.47 15.37 -1.88
C ASP A 95 15.67 14.06 -2.65
N ALA A 96 15.59 12.90 -1.97
CA ALA A 96 15.64 11.60 -2.63
C ALA A 96 14.40 11.36 -3.53
N ILE A 97 13.20 11.71 -3.04
CA ILE A 97 11.96 11.64 -3.82
C ILE A 97 12.06 12.50 -5.09
N GLU A 98 12.45 13.77 -4.95
CA GLU A 98 12.58 14.70 -6.08
C GLU A 98 13.59 14.19 -7.12
N LYS A 99 14.68 13.59 -6.66
CA LYS A 99 15.76 13.12 -7.52
C LYS A 99 15.44 11.81 -8.25
N ASP A 100 14.92 10.80 -7.54
CA ASP A 100 14.95 9.40 -8.00
C ASP A 100 13.58 8.74 -8.10
N ALA A 101 12.48 9.33 -7.59
CA ALA A 101 11.17 8.72 -7.66
C ALA A 101 10.61 8.69 -9.10
N LEU A 102 10.07 7.54 -9.49
CA LEU A 102 9.46 7.31 -10.80
C LEU A 102 7.92 7.39 -10.74
N VAL A 103 7.33 7.21 -9.57
CA VAL A 103 5.91 7.39 -9.29
C VAL A 103 5.71 8.50 -8.26
N ASN A 104 4.48 8.93 -8.01
CA ASN A 104 4.20 9.92 -6.97
C ASN A 104 4.45 9.30 -5.59
N VAL A 105 5.28 9.93 -4.77
CA VAL A 105 5.61 9.48 -3.41
C VAL A 105 5.18 10.53 -2.40
N TYR A 106 4.36 10.13 -1.45
CA TYR A 106 3.86 10.96 -0.35
C TYR A 106 4.48 10.46 0.96
N PRO A 107 5.40 11.19 1.59
CA PRO A 107 6.01 10.75 2.84
C PRO A 107 5.06 10.88 4.02
N TYR A 108 5.14 9.96 4.97
CA TYR A 108 4.64 10.15 6.32
C TYR A 108 5.68 10.87 7.18
N GLY A 109 5.21 11.66 8.15
CA GLY A 109 6.04 12.14 9.26
C GLY A 109 5.91 11.21 10.46
N SER A 110 6.97 11.04 11.24
CA SER A 110 6.86 10.30 12.50
C SER A 110 6.07 11.06 13.54
N ILE A 111 5.36 10.32 14.41
CA ILE A 111 4.65 10.88 15.59
C ILE A 111 5.66 11.26 16.65
N THR A 112 6.64 10.40 16.91
CA THR A 112 7.66 10.61 17.93
C THR A 112 9.06 10.71 17.34
N VAL A 113 9.97 11.31 18.08
CA VAL A 113 11.38 11.46 17.67
C VAL A 113 12.00 10.07 17.47
N ASN A 114 12.50 9.82 16.27
CA ASN A 114 13.08 8.52 15.84
C ASN A 114 12.13 7.32 16.08
N GLU A 115 10.81 7.53 16.12
CA GLU A 115 9.80 6.51 16.43
C GLU A 115 10.11 5.79 17.76
N ALA A 116 10.63 6.52 18.74
CA ALA A 116 11.05 5.95 20.02
C ALA A 116 9.93 5.93 21.08
N GLY A 117 8.79 6.61 20.82
CA GLY A 117 7.67 6.68 21.76
C GLY A 117 7.90 7.58 22.98
N GLU A 118 9.05 8.27 23.10
CA GLU A 118 9.47 9.01 24.28
C GLU A 118 9.25 10.53 24.18
N GLU A 119 9.46 11.10 23.01
CA GLU A 119 9.37 12.55 22.75
C GLU A 119 8.56 12.80 21.46
N MET A 120 7.66 13.79 21.52
CA MET A 120 6.86 14.19 20.36
C MET A 120 7.73 14.78 19.27
N ALA A 121 7.54 14.33 18.02
CA ALA A 121 8.17 14.94 16.86
C ALA A 121 7.67 16.39 16.63
N LYS A 122 8.32 17.11 15.72
CA LYS A 122 7.95 18.49 15.40
C LYS A 122 6.83 18.54 14.35
N LEU A 123 5.64 18.03 14.74
CA LEU A 123 4.50 17.82 13.83
C LEU A 123 4.12 19.10 13.08
N GLU A 124 4.08 20.24 13.76
CA GLU A 124 3.70 21.54 13.17
C GLU A 124 4.70 22.01 12.10
N GLU A 125 5.99 21.63 12.28
CA GLU A 125 7.05 22.02 11.34
C GLU A 125 6.96 21.26 10.00
N ILE A 126 6.50 20.01 10.04
CA ILE A 126 6.49 19.11 8.87
C ILE A 126 5.11 18.87 8.28
N ALA A 127 4.03 19.30 8.94
CA ALA A 127 2.64 18.99 8.57
C ALA A 127 2.31 19.28 7.10
N ASP A 128 2.77 20.40 6.53
CA ASP A 128 2.48 20.78 5.15
C ASP A 128 3.27 19.96 4.10
N LYS A 129 4.21 19.14 4.53
CA LYS A 129 5.10 18.36 3.65
C LYS A 129 4.87 16.85 3.76
N VAL A 130 4.05 16.39 4.69
CA VAL A 130 3.73 14.99 4.89
C VAL A 130 2.25 14.72 4.66
N ILE A 131 1.91 13.51 4.24
CA ILE A 131 0.52 13.13 3.99
C ILE A 131 -0.23 12.93 5.31
N ALA A 132 0.39 12.31 6.30
CA ALA A 132 -0.14 12.03 7.62
C ALA A 132 1.01 11.73 8.60
N PHE A 133 0.69 11.33 9.85
CA PHE A 133 1.67 10.98 10.87
C PHE A 133 1.52 9.53 11.32
N THR A 134 2.66 8.85 11.52
CA THR A 134 2.71 7.45 11.97
C THR A 134 4.04 7.14 12.66
N ASP A 135 4.03 6.19 13.60
CA ASP A 135 5.23 5.51 14.11
C ASP A 135 5.11 4.02 13.70
N ASP A 136 5.09 3.78 12.38
CA ASP A 136 4.87 2.45 11.84
C ASP A 136 5.98 1.45 12.19
N GLY A 137 5.55 0.20 12.44
CA GLY A 137 6.43 -0.91 12.82
C GLY A 137 6.73 -1.00 14.32
N LYS A 138 6.32 0.00 15.14
CA LYS A 138 6.47 -0.01 16.61
C LYS A 138 5.19 0.36 17.34
N GLY A 139 4.35 1.21 16.74
CA GLY A 139 3.21 1.81 17.40
C GLY A 139 3.60 2.83 18.50
N VAL A 140 2.61 3.52 19.06
CA VAL A 140 2.78 4.44 20.17
C VAL A 140 2.20 3.81 21.45
N ALA A 141 3.05 3.21 22.26
CA ALA A 141 2.64 2.48 23.47
C ALA A 141 2.02 3.38 24.54
N SER A 142 2.53 4.60 24.70
CA SER A 142 2.03 5.55 25.72
C SER A 142 0.69 6.15 25.32
N GLN A 143 -0.34 5.93 26.16
CA GLN A 143 -1.67 6.52 25.97
C GLN A 143 -1.62 8.05 25.97
N ASP A 144 -0.83 8.65 26.86
CA ASP A 144 -0.71 10.12 26.95
C ASP A 144 -0.03 10.71 25.73
N MET A 145 1.02 10.03 25.20
CA MET A 145 1.69 10.41 23.95
C MET A 145 0.74 10.34 22.76
N MET A 146 -0.02 9.25 22.62
CA MET A 146 -1.00 9.10 21.54
C MET A 146 -2.13 10.13 21.65
N LEU A 147 -2.61 10.42 22.90
CA LEU A 147 -3.60 11.46 23.13
C LEU A 147 -3.10 12.83 22.66
N GLU A 148 -1.87 13.21 23.03
CA GLU A 148 -1.27 14.47 22.59
C GLU A 148 -1.08 14.50 21.07
N ALA A 149 -0.60 13.42 20.47
CA ALA A 149 -0.44 13.30 19.02
C ALA A 149 -1.77 13.51 18.28
N MET A 150 -2.84 12.85 18.73
CA MET A 150 -4.19 13.00 18.13
C MET A 150 -4.73 14.42 18.28
N GLN A 151 -4.52 15.08 19.43
CA GLN A 151 -4.92 16.47 19.63
C GLN A 151 -4.22 17.42 18.67
N ARG A 152 -2.90 17.28 18.50
CA ARG A 152 -2.10 18.06 17.56
C ARG A 152 -2.47 17.79 16.11
N ALA A 153 -2.56 16.50 15.72
CA ALA A 153 -2.94 16.10 14.37
C ALA A 153 -4.31 16.67 13.98
N ARG A 154 -5.29 16.66 14.90
CA ARG A 154 -6.60 17.28 14.66
C ARG A 154 -6.51 18.77 14.39
N VAL A 155 -5.72 19.52 15.18
CA VAL A 155 -5.51 20.97 14.97
C VAL A 155 -4.86 21.24 13.62
N LEU A 156 -3.93 20.37 13.20
CA LEU A 156 -3.22 20.46 11.92
C LEU A 156 -4.05 19.92 10.74
N ASN A 157 -5.27 19.41 10.99
CA ASN A 157 -6.11 18.72 10.00
C ASN A 157 -5.35 17.56 9.32
N LYS A 158 -4.63 16.79 10.12
CA LYS A 158 -3.85 15.62 9.69
C LYS A 158 -4.41 14.34 10.29
N LEU A 159 -4.21 13.26 9.57
CA LEU A 159 -4.57 11.91 9.92
C LEU A 159 -3.48 11.29 10.82
N ILE A 160 -3.88 10.55 11.86
CA ILE A 160 -3.01 9.58 12.52
C ILE A 160 -3.21 8.23 11.82
N VAL A 161 -2.11 7.65 11.38
CA VAL A 161 -2.04 6.32 10.74
C VAL A 161 -1.30 5.41 11.71
N ALA A 162 -1.91 4.32 12.13
CA ALA A 162 -1.40 3.57 13.28
C ALA A 162 -1.14 2.10 12.97
N HIS A 163 0.11 1.71 13.13
CA HIS A 163 0.49 0.33 13.38
C HIS A 163 0.07 -0.01 14.82
N CYS A 164 -0.92 -0.89 14.96
CA CYS A 164 -1.43 -1.26 16.28
C CYS A 164 -0.70 -2.49 16.79
N GLU A 165 0.17 -2.30 17.79
CA GLU A 165 0.89 -3.37 18.46
C GLU A 165 1.09 -3.06 19.94
N ASP A 166 0.38 -3.79 20.81
CA ASP A 166 0.62 -3.78 22.25
C ASP A 166 1.71 -4.82 22.59
N GLU A 167 2.92 -4.36 22.83
CA GLU A 167 4.10 -5.18 23.11
C GLU A 167 3.99 -6.00 24.42
N SER A 168 2.97 -5.79 25.25
CA SER A 168 2.71 -6.64 26.43
C SER A 168 2.19 -8.02 26.08
N TYR A 169 1.78 -8.22 24.81
CA TYR A 169 1.34 -9.49 24.25
C TYR A 169 2.36 -10.04 23.23
N PRO A 170 2.42 -11.39 23.06
CA PRO A 170 3.17 -11.95 21.93
C PRO A 170 2.62 -11.46 20.60
N LYS A 171 3.48 -11.18 19.62
CA LYS A 171 3.09 -10.66 18.28
C LYS A 171 2.09 -11.57 17.54
N GLU A 172 2.19 -12.88 17.77
CA GLU A 172 1.29 -13.88 17.20
C GLU A 172 -0.13 -13.83 17.79
N ALA A 173 -0.26 -13.35 19.04
CA ALA A 173 -1.54 -13.22 19.71
C ALA A 173 -2.38 -12.10 19.08
N PRO A 174 -3.69 -12.31 18.84
CA PRO A 174 -4.55 -11.25 18.32
C PRO A 174 -4.63 -10.04 19.25
N GLU A 175 -4.44 -10.24 20.56
CA GLU A 175 -4.40 -9.18 21.57
C GLU A 175 -3.35 -8.10 21.27
N ALA A 176 -2.23 -8.47 20.69
CA ALA A 176 -1.19 -7.52 20.33
C ALA A 176 -1.73 -6.42 19.39
N GLU A 177 -2.60 -6.78 18.45
CA GLU A 177 -3.19 -5.84 17.49
C GLU A 177 -4.42 -5.13 18.10
N TYR A 178 -5.46 -5.89 18.49
CA TYR A 178 -6.73 -5.28 18.83
C TYR A 178 -6.74 -4.55 20.17
N LYS A 179 -5.85 -4.84 21.13
CA LYS A 179 -5.82 -4.12 22.41
C LYS A 179 -5.30 -2.69 22.27
N GLN A 180 -4.30 -2.48 21.43
CA GLN A 180 -3.90 -1.11 21.11
C GLN A 180 -5.00 -0.39 20.34
N LEU A 181 -5.61 -1.05 19.35
CA LEU A 181 -6.72 -0.46 18.60
C LEU A 181 -7.89 -0.05 19.52
N GLU A 182 -8.30 -0.93 20.45
CA GLU A 182 -9.35 -0.64 21.45
C GLU A 182 -9.04 0.64 22.24
N ARG A 183 -7.80 0.76 22.76
CA ARG A 183 -7.31 1.95 23.44
C ARG A 183 -7.37 3.20 22.54
N ASP A 184 -6.88 3.10 21.32
CA ASP A 184 -6.79 4.23 20.40
C ASP A 184 -8.18 4.72 19.96
N LEU A 185 -9.14 3.83 19.76
CA LEU A 185 -10.51 4.21 19.46
C LEU A 185 -11.18 4.98 20.61
N GLU A 186 -10.84 4.69 21.88
CA GLU A 186 -11.27 5.53 23.00
C GLU A 186 -10.68 6.95 22.91
N LEU A 187 -9.42 7.08 22.46
CA LEU A 187 -8.80 8.38 22.26
C LEU A 187 -9.41 9.12 21.06
N VAL A 188 -9.76 8.42 20.00
CA VAL A 188 -10.52 8.99 18.87
C VAL A 188 -11.86 9.55 19.35
N ARG A 189 -12.63 8.83 20.15
CA ARG A 189 -13.89 9.33 20.75
C ARG A 189 -13.67 10.63 21.57
N LYS A 190 -12.56 10.71 22.31
CA LYS A 190 -12.23 11.88 23.14
C LYS A 190 -11.76 13.08 22.33
N THR A 191 -10.98 12.86 21.29
CA THR A 191 -10.33 13.91 20.51
C THR A 191 -11.07 14.32 19.27
N GLY A 192 -11.83 13.39 18.64
CA GLY A 192 -12.39 13.54 17.30
C GLY A 192 -11.30 13.63 16.23
N CYS A 193 -10.12 13.04 16.45
CA CYS A 193 -9.06 12.96 15.47
C CYS A 193 -9.45 11.98 14.36
N SER A 194 -9.11 12.32 13.11
CA SER A 194 -9.15 11.38 11.99
C SER A 194 -8.11 10.27 12.20
N TYR A 195 -8.52 9.00 12.08
CA TYR A 195 -7.69 7.86 12.43
C TYR A 195 -7.75 6.76 11.36
N HIS A 196 -6.61 6.23 10.99
CA HIS A 196 -6.50 5.12 10.04
C HIS A 196 -5.71 3.97 10.65
N VAL A 197 -6.26 2.77 10.60
CA VAL A 197 -5.65 1.56 11.15
C VAL A 197 -4.91 0.83 10.05
N CYS A 198 -3.59 0.66 10.20
CA CYS A 198 -2.75 -0.09 9.27
C CYS A 198 -3.08 -1.59 9.29
N HIS A 199 -2.95 -2.23 8.15
CA HIS A 199 -2.82 -3.67 7.91
C HIS A 199 -3.52 -4.58 8.95
N ILE A 200 -4.82 -4.34 9.26
CA ILE A 200 -5.55 -5.19 10.21
C ILE A 200 -5.55 -6.65 9.75
N SER A 201 -5.31 -7.55 10.70
CA SER A 201 -5.16 -8.97 10.45
C SER A 201 -6.11 -9.87 11.28
N THR A 202 -6.83 -9.30 12.27
CA THR A 202 -7.65 -10.05 13.21
C THR A 202 -9.15 -9.73 13.07
N LYS A 203 -9.99 -10.70 13.34
CA LYS A 203 -11.45 -10.55 13.39
C LYS A 203 -11.91 -9.58 14.49
N GLU A 204 -11.16 -9.51 15.59
CA GLU A 204 -11.43 -8.60 16.69
C GLU A 204 -11.23 -7.14 16.24
N SER A 205 -10.17 -6.86 15.49
CA SER A 205 -9.94 -5.52 14.90
C SER A 205 -11.03 -5.15 13.90
N VAL A 206 -11.47 -6.08 13.05
CA VAL A 206 -12.62 -5.87 12.14
C VAL A 206 -13.86 -5.46 12.93
N LYS A 207 -14.17 -6.16 14.03
CA LYS A 207 -15.31 -5.84 14.89
C LYS A 207 -15.19 -4.42 15.46
N LEU A 208 -14.04 -4.08 16.03
CA LEU A 208 -13.79 -2.75 16.62
C LEU A 208 -13.93 -1.62 15.60
N VAL A 209 -13.37 -1.79 14.40
CA VAL A 209 -13.50 -0.79 13.32
C VAL A 209 -14.95 -0.64 12.87
N ARG A 210 -15.70 -1.74 12.73
CA ARG A 210 -17.13 -1.72 12.38
C ARG A 210 -17.93 -0.94 13.41
N GLU A 211 -17.77 -1.25 14.69
CA GLU A 211 -18.43 -0.54 15.79
C GLU A 211 -18.08 0.96 15.78
N ALA A 212 -16.80 1.32 15.59
CA ALA A 212 -16.36 2.71 15.52
C ALA A 212 -17.01 3.47 14.35
N LYS A 213 -17.15 2.83 13.19
CA LYS A 213 -17.84 3.42 12.02
C LYS A 213 -19.34 3.58 12.25
N GLU A 214 -19.99 2.60 12.90
CA GLU A 214 -21.41 2.67 13.28
C GLU A 214 -21.68 3.80 14.29
N GLU A 215 -20.72 4.10 15.18
CA GLU A 215 -20.76 5.26 16.07
C GLU A 215 -20.57 6.61 15.33
N GLY A 216 -20.16 6.57 14.06
CA GLY A 216 -19.90 7.77 13.26
C GLY A 216 -18.53 8.39 13.50
N LEU A 217 -17.57 7.65 14.06
CA LEU A 217 -16.19 8.11 14.19
C LEU A 217 -15.50 8.18 12.82
N ASP A 218 -14.59 9.14 12.66
CA ASP A 218 -13.78 9.27 11.46
C ASP A 218 -12.62 8.28 11.45
N VAL A 219 -12.96 7.00 11.28
CA VAL A 219 -12.04 5.86 11.29
C VAL A 219 -12.11 5.12 9.97
N THR A 220 -10.95 4.76 9.43
CA THR A 220 -10.79 3.85 8.29
C THR A 220 -9.72 2.81 8.59
N CYS A 221 -9.67 1.73 7.82
CA CYS A 221 -8.62 0.73 7.93
C CYS A 221 -8.21 0.15 6.59
N GLU A 222 -7.04 -0.44 6.56
CA GLU A 222 -6.52 -1.25 5.46
C GLU A 222 -6.24 -2.67 5.92
N THR A 223 -6.21 -3.60 4.97
CA THR A 223 -5.63 -4.94 5.14
C THR A 223 -4.67 -5.22 3.99
N ALA A 224 -4.01 -6.38 3.99
CA ALA A 224 -2.99 -6.68 3.00
C ALA A 224 -3.28 -7.98 2.23
N PRO A 225 -2.72 -8.15 1.00
CA PRO A 225 -2.95 -9.33 0.18
C PRO A 225 -2.64 -10.64 0.90
N HIS A 226 -1.60 -10.68 1.70
CA HIS A 226 -1.19 -11.88 2.44
C HIS A 226 -2.18 -12.29 3.55
N TYR A 227 -2.87 -11.35 4.20
CA TYR A 227 -3.92 -11.67 5.18
C TYR A 227 -5.23 -12.15 4.53
N LEU A 228 -5.46 -11.79 3.28
CA LEU A 228 -6.65 -12.19 2.52
C LEU A 228 -6.50 -13.54 1.82
N THR A 229 -5.28 -14.06 1.70
CA THR A 229 -5.00 -15.22 0.85
C THR A 229 -4.30 -16.37 1.55
N ILE A 230 -3.61 -16.11 2.66
CA ILE A 230 -2.84 -17.11 3.43
C ILE A 230 -3.38 -17.21 4.85
N SER A 231 -3.41 -18.40 5.43
CA SER A 231 -3.67 -18.66 6.83
C SER A 231 -2.46 -19.29 7.53
N ASN A 232 -2.43 -19.22 8.85
CA ASN A 232 -1.25 -19.61 9.64
C ASN A 232 -0.90 -21.10 9.59
N ASP A 233 -1.82 -21.96 9.19
CA ASP A 233 -1.61 -23.40 8.95
C ASP A 233 -0.87 -23.66 7.61
N GLU A 234 -0.75 -22.67 6.76
CA GLU A 234 -0.02 -22.71 5.48
C GLU A 234 1.42 -22.20 5.60
N ILE A 235 1.83 -21.72 6.79
CA ILE A 235 3.16 -21.13 7.01
C ILE A 235 4.24 -22.20 7.10
N GLU A 236 5.33 -22.02 6.36
CA GLU A 236 6.54 -22.84 6.43
C GLU A 236 7.61 -22.18 7.32
N ASP A 237 8.58 -22.96 7.79
CA ASP A 237 9.77 -22.42 8.47
C ASP A 237 10.71 -21.73 7.48
N HIS A 238 10.24 -20.62 6.92
CA HIS A 238 10.96 -19.83 5.95
C HIS A 238 10.73 -18.33 6.17
N GLY A 239 11.78 -17.51 5.99
CA GLY A 239 11.71 -16.06 6.20
C GLY A 239 10.67 -15.33 5.33
N ARG A 240 10.27 -15.91 4.18
CA ARG A 240 9.25 -15.34 3.30
C ARG A 240 7.85 -15.22 3.94
N PHE A 241 7.60 -15.94 5.04
CA PHE A 241 6.36 -15.86 5.80
C PHE A 241 6.47 -14.95 7.04
N LYS A 242 7.63 -14.29 7.24
CA LYS A 242 7.86 -13.42 8.39
C LYS A 242 7.51 -11.97 8.05
N MET A 243 6.34 -11.51 8.50
CA MET A 243 5.86 -10.13 8.45
C MET A 243 5.26 -9.73 9.80
N ASN A 244 4.96 -8.47 9.99
CA ASN A 244 4.33 -7.92 11.19
C ASN A 244 3.17 -6.99 10.82
N PRO A 245 1.92 -7.28 11.23
CA PRO A 245 1.46 -8.42 12.02
C PRO A 245 1.73 -9.80 11.39
N PRO A 246 1.93 -10.86 12.19
CA PRO A 246 1.99 -12.22 11.68
C PRO A 246 0.66 -12.68 11.08
N ILE A 247 0.71 -13.55 10.06
CA ILE A 247 -0.47 -14.17 9.46
C ILE A 247 -1.29 -14.90 10.53
N LYS A 248 -2.60 -14.68 10.52
CA LYS A 248 -3.56 -15.21 11.50
C LYS A 248 -4.29 -16.46 10.98
N THR A 249 -5.35 -16.84 11.64
CA THR A 249 -6.10 -18.07 11.36
C THR A 249 -6.90 -17.99 10.06
N ALA A 250 -7.38 -19.15 9.58
CA ALA A 250 -8.31 -19.20 8.45
C ALA A 250 -9.63 -18.47 8.76
N GLU A 251 -10.09 -18.49 10.02
CA GLU A 251 -11.29 -17.73 10.44
C GLU A 251 -11.06 -16.22 10.32
N ASP A 252 -9.88 -15.71 10.73
CA ASP A 252 -9.54 -14.29 10.56
C ASP A 252 -9.54 -13.90 9.08
N LYS A 253 -8.92 -14.72 8.22
CA LYS A 253 -8.92 -14.52 6.75
C LYS A 253 -10.34 -14.40 6.19
N GLU A 254 -11.23 -15.33 6.56
CA GLU A 254 -12.64 -15.31 6.11
C GLU A 254 -13.36 -14.03 6.56
N ILE A 255 -13.18 -13.61 7.81
CA ILE A 255 -13.78 -12.37 8.34
C ILE A 255 -13.24 -11.12 7.66
N LEU A 256 -11.94 -11.07 7.34
CA LEU A 256 -11.36 -9.97 6.56
C LEU A 256 -11.97 -9.87 5.15
N ILE A 257 -12.18 -11.01 4.48
CA ILE A 257 -12.83 -11.04 3.17
C ILE A 257 -14.29 -10.53 3.26
N GLU A 258 -15.05 -10.96 4.26
CA GLU A 258 -16.41 -10.45 4.48
C GLU A 258 -16.40 -8.94 4.79
N ALA A 259 -15.41 -8.47 5.54
CA ALA A 259 -15.26 -7.05 5.87
C ALA A 259 -14.91 -6.17 4.65
N ILE A 260 -14.27 -6.73 3.62
CA ILE A 260 -14.13 -6.06 2.32
C ILE A 260 -15.49 -5.95 1.62
N LYS A 261 -16.28 -7.01 1.63
CA LYS A 261 -17.59 -7.05 0.95
C LYS A 261 -18.58 -6.07 1.56
N ASP A 262 -18.61 -5.97 2.88
CA ASP A 262 -19.55 -5.10 3.61
C ASP A 262 -19.07 -3.63 3.74
N GLY A 263 -17.81 -3.34 3.36
CA GLY A 263 -17.23 -2.00 3.40
C GLY A 263 -16.67 -1.60 4.77
N THR A 264 -16.51 -2.54 5.70
CA THR A 264 -15.81 -2.30 6.97
C THR A 264 -14.34 -1.99 6.71
N ILE A 265 -13.67 -2.73 5.81
CA ILE A 265 -12.32 -2.43 5.33
C ILE A 265 -12.43 -1.49 4.12
N ASP A 266 -11.70 -0.39 4.15
CA ASP A 266 -11.79 0.70 3.18
C ASP A 266 -10.86 0.52 1.98
N MET A 267 -9.71 -0.14 2.18
CA MET A 267 -8.68 -0.28 1.16
C MET A 267 -7.76 -1.47 1.41
N ILE A 268 -6.97 -1.80 0.40
CA ILE A 268 -5.90 -2.79 0.48
C ILE A 268 -4.58 -2.06 0.26
N ALA A 269 -3.63 -2.28 1.16
CA ALA A 269 -2.25 -1.82 1.05
C ALA A 269 -1.30 -3.02 1.07
N THR A 270 -0.09 -2.86 0.54
CA THR A 270 0.79 -4.02 0.38
C THR A 270 1.64 -4.33 1.59
N ASP A 271 1.90 -3.34 2.42
CA ASP A 271 2.99 -3.38 3.41
C ASP A 271 4.30 -3.86 2.78
N HIS A 272 4.62 -3.29 1.61
CA HIS A 272 5.85 -3.62 0.90
C HIS A 272 7.06 -3.21 1.74
N ALA A 273 7.71 -4.20 2.35
CA ALA A 273 8.80 -4.02 3.32
C ALA A 273 10.03 -4.87 2.94
N PRO A 274 10.80 -4.44 1.94
CA PRO A 274 11.92 -5.21 1.41
C PRO A 274 13.08 -5.32 2.43
N HIS A 275 13.73 -6.48 2.40
CA HIS A 275 14.93 -6.82 3.17
C HIS A 275 15.94 -7.52 2.29
N SER A 276 17.20 -7.49 2.71
CA SER A 276 18.28 -8.23 2.02
C SER A 276 18.09 -9.75 2.12
N ALA A 277 18.70 -10.49 1.18
CA ALA A 277 18.67 -11.95 1.21
C ALA A 277 19.26 -12.51 2.52
N GLU A 278 20.29 -11.86 3.06
CA GLU A 278 20.90 -12.26 4.35
C GLU A 278 19.89 -12.12 5.50
N GLU A 279 19.12 -11.03 5.56
CA GLU A 279 18.13 -10.80 6.62
C GLU A 279 16.94 -11.76 6.53
N LYS A 280 16.65 -12.30 5.35
CA LYS A 280 15.52 -13.21 5.10
C LYS A 280 15.87 -14.69 5.04
N SER A 281 17.17 -15.06 5.12
CA SER A 281 17.67 -16.44 5.01
C SER A 281 17.80 -17.19 6.35
N LYS A 282 17.30 -16.63 7.45
CA LYS A 282 17.54 -17.15 8.83
C LYS A 282 16.37 -18.00 9.36
N GLY A 283 15.58 -18.64 8.48
CA GLY A 283 14.36 -19.35 8.84
C GLY A 283 13.25 -18.40 9.29
N PHE A 284 12.10 -18.93 9.68
CA PHE A 284 10.97 -18.09 10.14
C PHE A 284 11.35 -17.29 11.40
N ALA A 285 11.92 -17.94 12.41
CA ALA A 285 12.21 -17.29 13.68
C ALA A 285 13.29 -16.19 13.57
N GLY A 286 14.37 -16.45 12.83
CA GLY A 286 15.55 -15.59 12.79
C GLY A 286 15.53 -14.49 11.73
N SER A 287 14.59 -14.52 10.79
CA SER A 287 14.50 -13.54 9.72
C SER A 287 13.89 -12.21 10.19
N ALA A 288 14.23 -11.14 9.49
CA ALA A 288 13.60 -9.83 9.71
C ALA A 288 12.11 -9.85 9.31
N PHE A 289 11.30 -9.04 9.98
CA PHE A 289 9.90 -8.81 9.64
C PHE A 289 9.77 -7.95 8.38
N GLY A 290 8.97 -8.39 7.42
CA GLY A 290 8.67 -7.69 6.18
C GLY A 290 8.82 -8.58 4.94
N ILE A 291 8.01 -8.30 3.94
CA ILE A 291 7.95 -9.00 2.66
C ILE A 291 7.82 -7.99 1.52
N THR A 292 8.09 -8.41 0.28
CA THR A 292 7.78 -7.58 -0.90
C THR A 292 6.37 -7.88 -1.39
N GLY A 293 5.59 -6.85 -1.71
CA GLY A 293 4.17 -6.98 -2.02
C GLY A 293 3.70 -6.25 -3.30
N MET A 294 4.29 -5.10 -3.69
CA MET A 294 3.75 -4.26 -4.75
C MET A 294 3.60 -4.98 -6.10
N GLU A 295 4.59 -5.76 -6.52
CA GLU A 295 4.55 -6.46 -7.81
C GLU A 295 3.63 -7.69 -7.82
N THR A 296 3.18 -8.14 -6.64
CA THR A 296 2.34 -9.35 -6.49
C THR A 296 0.91 -9.06 -6.05
N ALA A 297 0.62 -7.86 -5.52
CA ALA A 297 -0.67 -7.54 -4.92
C ALA A 297 -1.85 -7.78 -5.86
N PHE A 298 -1.88 -7.10 -7.01
CA PHE A 298 -3.01 -7.24 -7.92
C PHE A 298 -3.14 -8.66 -8.50
N PRO A 299 -2.10 -9.30 -9.07
CA PRO A 299 -2.26 -10.63 -9.66
C PRO A 299 -2.68 -11.71 -8.65
N VAL A 300 -2.21 -11.62 -7.42
CA VAL A 300 -2.64 -12.53 -6.34
C VAL A 300 -4.11 -12.29 -5.99
N LEU A 301 -4.49 -11.04 -5.69
CA LEU A 301 -5.87 -10.69 -5.34
C LEU A 301 -6.84 -10.96 -6.49
N TYR A 302 -6.44 -10.66 -7.72
CA TYR A 302 -7.24 -10.94 -8.91
C TYR A 302 -7.52 -12.45 -9.05
N LYS A 303 -6.48 -13.28 -8.95
CA LYS A 303 -6.62 -14.74 -9.06
C LYS A 303 -7.43 -15.31 -7.90
N GLU A 304 -7.12 -14.90 -6.66
CA GLU A 304 -7.70 -15.50 -5.47
C GLU A 304 -9.10 -14.99 -5.14
N LEU A 305 -9.42 -13.74 -5.45
CA LEU A 305 -10.69 -13.16 -5.08
C LEU A 305 -11.62 -12.89 -6.27
N VAL A 306 -11.09 -12.39 -7.40
CA VAL A 306 -11.95 -12.02 -8.54
C VAL A 306 -12.23 -13.22 -9.44
N VAL A 307 -11.20 -13.96 -9.85
CA VAL A 307 -11.38 -15.16 -10.71
C VAL A 307 -12.19 -16.25 -9.98
N LYS A 308 -12.11 -16.31 -8.64
CA LYS A 308 -12.92 -17.22 -7.81
C LYS A 308 -14.32 -16.68 -7.47
N ASP A 309 -14.73 -15.53 -8.01
CA ASP A 309 -16.07 -14.95 -7.84
C ASP A 309 -16.39 -14.54 -6.38
N ILE A 310 -15.35 -14.25 -5.58
CA ILE A 310 -15.49 -13.83 -4.18
C ILE A 310 -15.84 -12.35 -4.10
N ILE A 311 -15.16 -11.50 -4.91
CA ILE A 311 -15.47 -10.09 -5.12
C ILE A 311 -15.44 -9.76 -6.62
N SER A 312 -16.04 -8.65 -7.04
CA SER A 312 -15.94 -8.20 -8.44
C SER A 312 -14.62 -7.47 -8.71
N LEU A 313 -14.24 -7.33 -9.99
CA LEU A 313 -13.08 -6.52 -10.38
C LEU A 313 -13.26 -5.05 -9.99
N GLU A 314 -14.47 -4.52 -10.12
CA GLU A 314 -14.80 -3.15 -9.68
C GLU A 314 -14.51 -2.97 -8.19
N LYS A 315 -14.86 -3.97 -7.35
CA LYS A 315 -14.58 -3.92 -5.92
C LYS A 315 -13.07 -3.93 -5.64
N LEU A 316 -12.31 -4.76 -6.34
CA LEU A 316 -10.85 -4.77 -6.21
C LEU A 316 -10.24 -3.42 -6.62
N VAL A 317 -10.70 -2.82 -7.72
CA VAL A 317 -10.25 -1.49 -8.16
C VAL A 317 -10.67 -0.41 -7.15
N GLU A 318 -11.89 -0.46 -6.60
CA GLU A 318 -12.32 0.43 -5.52
C GLU A 318 -11.35 0.40 -4.33
N MET A 319 -10.92 -0.82 -3.91
CA MET A 319 -10.01 -1.01 -2.78
C MET A 319 -8.58 -0.53 -3.05
N LEU A 320 -8.13 -0.52 -4.30
CA LEU A 320 -6.77 -0.12 -4.70
C LEU A 320 -6.69 1.31 -5.25
N TYR A 321 -7.82 1.96 -5.54
CA TYR A 321 -7.85 3.30 -6.13
C TYR A 321 -8.73 4.28 -5.35
N GLU A 322 -10.06 4.03 -5.25
CA GLU A 322 -11.00 5.00 -4.67
C GLU A 322 -10.84 5.12 -3.14
N GLY A 323 -10.76 3.99 -2.44
CA GLY A 323 -10.63 3.96 -0.98
C GLY A 323 -9.42 4.76 -0.49
N PRO A 324 -8.19 4.43 -0.97
CA PRO A 324 -6.98 5.16 -0.58
C PRO A 324 -7.06 6.65 -0.92
N ARG A 325 -7.43 6.99 -2.15
CA ARG A 325 -7.45 8.40 -2.59
C ARG A 325 -8.47 9.23 -1.83
N LYS A 326 -9.65 8.67 -1.57
CA LYS A 326 -10.70 9.32 -0.77
C LYS A 326 -10.22 9.60 0.66
N ARG A 327 -9.57 8.63 1.29
CA ARG A 327 -9.10 8.77 2.68
C ARG A 327 -8.00 9.81 2.82
N PHE A 328 -7.06 9.81 1.91
CA PHE A 328 -5.87 10.66 1.97
C PHE A 328 -6.02 11.97 1.18
N GLY A 329 -7.21 12.24 0.64
CA GLY A 329 -7.51 13.51 -0.01
C GLY A 329 -6.78 13.70 -1.35
N LEU A 330 -6.48 12.62 -2.06
CA LEU A 330 -5.92 12.69 -3.41
C LEU A 330 -7.02 12.89 -4.46
N ASP A 331 -6.68 13.58 -5.54
CA ASP A 331 -7.61 13.81 -6.64
C ASP A 331 -8.09 12.51 -7.26
N MET A 332 -9.39 12.45 -7.57
CA MET A 332 -10.03 11.34 -8.26
C MET A 332 -10.83 11.84 -9.46
N CYS A 333 -10.81 11.07 -10.54
CA CYS A 333 -11.66 11.29 -11.69
C CYS A 333 -12.07 9.93 -12.30
N THR A 334 -13.07 9.94 -13.16
CA THR A 334 -13.43 8.74 -13.93
C THR A 334 -12.33 8.41 -14.92
N LEU A 335 -12.25 7.14 -15.36
CA LEU A 335 -11.29 6.74 -16.37
C LEU A 335 -11.49 7.53 -17.68
N GLU A 336 -12.74 7.83 -18.05
CA GLU A 336 -13.05 8.67 -19.22
C GLU A 336 -12.45 10.08 -19.07
N GLU A 337 -12.63 10.71 -17.89
CA GLU A 337 -12.06 12.01 -17.59
C GLU A 337 -10.52 11.97 -17.58
N GLU A 338 -9.93 10.88 -17.05
CA GLU A 338 -8.47 10.69 -17.04
C GLU A 338 -7.92 10.56 -18.46
N LEU A 339 -8.50 9.72 -19.29
CA LEU A 339 -8.06 9.53 -20.68
C LEU A 339 -8.29 10.77 -21.57
N ALA A 340 -9.20 11.67 -21.17
CA ALA A 340 -9.41 12.94 -21.85
C ALA A 340 -8.35 14.00 -21.54
N LYS A 341 -7.54 13.82 -20.48
CA LYS A 341 -6.42 14.74 -20.16
C LYS A 341 -5.35 14.72 -21.23
N GLU A 342 -4.61 15.82 -21.35
CA GLU A 342 -3.41 15.90 -22.21
C GLU A 342 -2.31 14.93 -21.73
N ASN A 343 -2.18 14.79 -20.42
CA ASN A 343 -1.17 13.96 -19.76
C ASN A 343 -1.85 12.96 -18.81
N PRO A 344 -2.41 11.85 -19.30
CA PRO A 344 -3.17 10.90 -18.48
C PRO A 344 -2.26 10.04 -17.61
N THR A 345 -2.85 9.50 -16.53
CA THR A 345 -2.21 8.55 -15.59
C THR A 345 -3.06 7.29 -15.52
N PHE A 346 -2.50 6.13 -15.91
CA PHE A 346 -3.21 4.85 -15.93
C PHE A 346 -2.24 3.66 -15.95
N ALA A 347 -2.77 2.47 -15.76
CA ALA A 347 -2.04 1.22 -15.97
C ALA A 347 -2.75 0.31 -16.98
N LEU A 348 -1.97 -0.41 -17.78
CA LEU A 348 -2.44 -1.41 -18.72
C LEU A 348 -2.27 -2.81 -18.13
N TRP A 349 -3.31 -3.62 -18.24
CA TRP A 349 -3.36 -4.94 -17.66
C TRP A 349 -3.79 -6.00 -18.69
N ASN A 350 -2.96 -7.03 -18.85
CA ASN A 350 -3.39 -8.26 -19.49
C ASN A 350 -4.01 -9.17 -18.43
N LEU A 351 -5.34 -9.11 -18.29
CA LEU A 351 -6.08 -9.88 -17.28
C LEU A 351 -6.15 -11.39 -17.59
N ASP A 352 -5.85 -11.79 -18.82
CA ASP A 352 -5.83 -13.19 -19.23
C ASP A 352 -4.44 -13.85 -19.08
N ALA A 353 -3.40 -13.05 -18.78
CA ALA A 353 -2.03 -13.56 -18.63
C ALA A 353 -1.89 -14.40 -17.35
N GLU A 354 -1.60 -15.69 -17.54
CA GLU A 354 -1.27 -16.61 -16.43
C GLU A 354 0.25 -16.82 -16.34
N TYR A 355 0.77 -16.84 -15.14
CA TYR A 355 2.21 -17.04 -14.88
C TYR A 355 2.48 -17.46 -13.45
N LYS A 356 3.71 -17.96 -13.20
CA LYS A 356 4.21 -18.19 -11.84
C LYS A 356 4.95 -16.97 -11.32
N ILE A 357 4.70 -16.64 -10.06
CA ILE A 357 5.48 -15.62 -9.36
C ILE A 357 6.91 -16.13 -9.20
N ASP A 358 7.84 -15.37 -9.77
CA ASP A 358 9.26 -15.62 -9.75
C ASP A 358 9.97 -14.38 -9.19
N PRO A 359 10.42 -14.39 -7.91
CA PRO A 359 11.05 -13.24 -7.29
C PRO A 359 12.33 -12.77 -7.98
N ASP A 360 13.02 -13.64 -8.72
CA ASP A 360 14.22 -13.26 -9.49
C ASP A 360 13.90 -12.26 -10.62
N LYS A 361 12.64 -12.21 -11.05
CA LYS A 361 12.12 -11.28 -12.06
C LYS A 361 11.61 -9.95 -11.49
N PHE A 362 11.55 -9.80 -10.17
CA PHE A 362 11.08 -8.56 -9.54
C PHE A 362 12.03 -7.41 -9.81
N VAL A 363 11.45 -6.22 -9.91
CA VAL A 363 12.17 -4.95 -10.05
C VAL A 363 12.72 -4.51 -8.69
N THR A 364 11.95 -4.70 -7.60
CA THR A 364 12.41 -4.42 -6.23
C THR A 364 13.69 -5.17 -5.89
N MET A 365 14.55 -4.60 -5.06
CA MET A 365 15.77 -5.26 -4.59
C MET A 365 15.45 -6.45 -3.66
N GLY A 366 14.42 -6.32 -2.83
CA GLY A 366 13.96 -7.40 -1.97
C GLY A 366 13.31 -8.53 -2.80
N LYS A 367 13.64 -9.80 -2.45
CA LYS A 367 13.13 -10.98 -3.19
C LYS A 367 12.27 -11.89 -2.34
N SER A 368 11.92 -11.46 -1.13
CA SER A 368 11.19 -12.31 -0.18
C SER A 368 9.69 -12.03 -0.23
N THR A 369 8.93 -12.93 -0.80
CA THR A 369 7.46 -12.90 -0.86
C THR A 369 6.88 -14.27 -0.50
N PRO A 370 5.77 -14.34 0.27
CA PRO A 370 5.11 -15.62 0.55
C PRO A 370 4.48 -16.26 -0.71
N PHE A 371 4.33 -15.47 -1.77
CA PHE A 371 3.68 -15.89 -3.03
C PHE A 371 4.64 -16.50 -4.04
N GLU A 372 5.91 -16.73 -3.71
CA GLU A 372 6.88 -17.39 -4.59
C GLU A 372 6.35 -18.72 -5.11
N GLY A 373 6.37 -18.90 -6.44
CA GLY A 373 5.91 -20.11 -7.12
C GLY A 373 4.39 -20.24 -7.27
N TRP A 374 3.59 -19.29 -6.79
CA TRP A 374 2.14 -19.29 -6.98
C TRP A 374 1.79 -19.07 -8.46
N ASP A 375 0.78 -19.80 -8.94
CA ASP A 375 0.16 -19.58 -10.24
C ASP A 375 -0.85 -18.42 -10.08
N VAL A 376 -0.59 -17.31 -10.76
CA VAL A 376 -1.42 -16.10 -10.70
C VAL A 376 -1.92 -15.71 -12.08
N GLN A 377 -2.86 -14.75 -12.11
CA GLN A 377 -3.45 -14.23 -13.32
C GLN A 377 -3.54 -12.69 -13.23
N GLY A 378 -3.41 -12.03 -14.38
CA GLY A 378 -3.42 -10.57 -14.46
C GLY A 378 -2.01 -10.00 -14.36
N ARG A 379 -1.48 -9.47 -15.46
CA ARG A 379 -0.14 -8.87 -15.52
C ARG A 379 -0.24 -7.39 -15.88
N CYS A 380 0.41 -6.53 -15.10
CA CYS A 380 0.64 -5.15 -15.50
C CYS A 380 1.61 -5.13 -16.68
N VAL A 381 1.17 -4.61 -17.82
CA VAL A 381 1.99 -4.57 -19.04
C VAL A 381 2.52 -3.19 -19.36
N ALA A 382 1.93 -2.13 -18.83
CA ALA A 382 2.49 -0.78 -18.90
C ALA A 382 1.91 0.10 -17.80
N THR A 383 2.69 1.07 -17.33
CA THR A 383 2.26 2.11 -16.39
C THR A 383 2.65 3.47 -16.92
N VAL A 384 1.68 4.35 -17.00
CA VAL A 384 1.79 5.73 -17.49
C VAL A 384 1.47 6.69 -16.38
N ILE A 385 2.31 7.70 -16.18
CA ILE A 385 2.10 8.76 -15.19
C ILE A 385 2.30 10.12 -15.87
N ASN A 386 1.30 10.98 -15.78
CA ASN A 386 1.34 12.32 -16.38
C ASN A 386 1.77 12.28 -17.85
N GLY A 387 1.20 11.36 -18.63
CA GLY A 387 1.49 11.19 -20.06
C GLY A 387 2.86 10.60 -20.37
N ARG A 388 3.59 10.07 -19.39
CA ARG A 388 4.89 9.43 -19.58
C ARG A 388 4.82 7.94 -19.31
N LEU A 389 5.34 7.15 -20.23
CA LEU A 389 5.52 5.71 -20.03
C LEU A 389 6.65 5.49 -19.02
N ILE A 390 6.31 4.96 -17.84
CA ILE A 390 7.27 4.70 -16.75
C ILE A 390 7.79 3.27 -16.83
N GLN A 391 6.90 2.33 -17.12
CA GLN A 391 7.20 0.90 -17.16
C GLN A 391 6.43 0.25 -18.31
N GLU A 392 7.07 -0.74 -18.96
CA GLU A 392 6.45 -1.64 -19.93
C GLU A 392 7.00 -3.06 -19.74
N TYR A 393 6.14 -4.07 -19.85
CA TYR A 393 6.54 -5.48 -19.82
C TYR A 393 6.76 -5.98 -21.24
N ARG A 394 8.03 -6.27 -21.59
CA ARG A 394 8.44 -6.84 -22.88
C ARG A 394 9.46 -7.95 -22.67
N ASP A 395 9.47 -8.94 -23.55
CA ASP A 395 10.46 -10.02 -23.55
C ASP A 395 10.61 -10.68 -22.16
N GLU A 396 9.47 -10.96 -21.52
CA GLU A 396 9.36 -11.57 -20.19
C GLU A 396 10.00 -10.81 -19.01
N ARG A 397 10.16 -9.47 -19.13
CA ARG A 397 10.70 -8.62 -18.07
C ARG A 397 10.11 -7.20 -18.12
N HIS A 398 10.23 -6.51 -16.99
CA HIS A 398 9.88 -5.10 -16.91
C HIS A 398 11.03 -4.24 -17.48
N GLN A 399 10.68 -3.33 -18.37
CA GLN A 399 11.55 -2.26 -18.84
C GLN A 399 11.12 -0.98 -18.13
N ILE A 400 12.07 -0.34 -17.42
CA ILE A 400 11.83 0.89 -16.67
C ILE A 400 12.43 2.05 -17.45
N TYR A 401 11.63 3.08 -17.66
CA TYR A 401 12.04 4.28 -18.38
C TYR A 401 12.33 5.40 -17.41
N ASP A 402 13.56 5.90 -17.44
CA ASP A 402 14.02 7.05 -16.66
C ASP A 402 13.94 8.27 -17.59
N ASN A 403 12.84 9.00 -17.51
CA ASN A 403 12.55 10.13 -18.41
C ASN A 403 12.76 11.49 -17.71
N LYS A 404 13.73 11.56 -16.77
CA LYS A 404 14.10 12.84 -16.14
C LYS A 404 15.03 13.65 -17.03
#